data_b183d2b01010a48dced2d61454f05f89
#
_entry.id   b183d2b01010a48dced2d61454f05f89
#
_cell.length_a   1.000
_cell.length_b   1.000
_cell.length_c   1.000
_cell.angle_alpha   90.00
_cell.angle_beta   90.00
_cell.angle_gamma   90.00
#
_symmetry.space_group_name_H-M   'P 1'
#
loop_
_entity.id
_entity.type
_entity.pdbx_description
1 polymer ?
#
loop_
_entity_poly.entity_id
_entity_poly.type
_entity_poly.pdbx_seq_one_letter_code
_entity_poly.pdbx_strand_id
1 'polypeptide(L)'
;MKDLYQEILDQHIAPGQMFETKDVVNENGVTFKEYINLPDSLRGYLDFCLMHSEKECIVYEDERYTYQEVFEKSAQTGNALIKAGIKKGDRVAICMQNNPEFVYSYFGIVGIGAVCVPLNSWWVPSEVIYGLEHSDAK
;
A
#
# COMPACT_ATOMS: atom_id res chain seq x y z
N MET A 1 21.75 -20.52 12.97
CA MET A 1 21.06 -19.40 12.29
C MET A 1 19.61 -19.74 11.87
N LYS A 2 19.36 -20.91 11.25
CA LYS A 2 17.97 -21.32 10.93
C LYS A 2 17.09 -21.46 12.18
N ASP A 3 17.63 -22.02 13.26
CA ASP A 3 16.85 -22.26 14.50
C ASP A 3 16.43 -20.95 15.19
N LEU A 4 17.34 -19.97 15.29
CA LEU A 4 17.02 -18.66 15.88
C LEU A 4 15.98 -17.88 15.05
N TYR A 5 16.09 -17.93 13.72
CA TYR A 5 15.11 -17.29 12.84
C TYR A 5 13.73 -17.93 13.02
N GLN A 6 13.66 -19.26 13.06
CA GLN A 6 12.41 -19.98 13.25
C GLN A 6 11.80 -19.69 14.62
N GLU A 7 12.61 -19.65 15.68
CA GLU A 7 12.18 -19.33 17.03
C GLU A 7 11.58 -17.91 17.12
N ILE A 8 12.25 -16.91 16.50
CA ILE A 8 11.73 -15.53 16.42
C ILE A 8 10.41 -15.49 15.63
N LEU A 9 10.36 -16.18 14.49
CA LEU A 9 9.16 -16.24 13.67
C LEU A 9 7.98 -16.82 14.45
N ASP A 10 8.20 -17.99 15.09
CA ASP A 10 7.16 -18.70 15.85
C ASP A 10 6.63 -17.86 17.03
N GLN A 11 7.50 -17.06 17.68
CA GLN A 11 7.06 -16.13 18.72
C GLN A 11 6.12 -15.02 18.18
N HIS A 12 6.36 -14.53 16.96
CA HIS A 12 5.56 -13.45 16.39
C HIS A 12 4.24 -13.90 15.76
N ILE A 13 4.15 -15.16 15.33
CA ILE A 13 2.94 -15.75 14.75
C ILE A 13 2.11 -16.58 15.72
N ALA A 14 2.54 -16.72 16.98
CA ALA A 14 1.83 -17.45 18.00
C ALA A 14 0.44 -16.86 18.30
N PRO A 15 -0.50 -17.66 18.85
CA PRO A 15 -1.81 -17.17 19.25
C PRO A 15 -1.75 -15.93 20.14
N GLY A 16 -2.54 -14.90 19.82
CA GLY A 16 -2.58 -13.61 20.52
C GLY A 16 -1.48 -12.61 20.10
N GLN A 17 -0.60 -12.99 19.19
CA GLN A 17 0.43 -12.09 18.66
C GLN A 17 -0.06 -11.30 17.45
N MET A 18 0.61 -10.18 17.13
CA MET A 18 0.22 -9.28 16.03
C MET A 18 0.15 -10.01 14.67
N PHE A 19 1.07 -10.91 14.42
CA PHE A 19 1.18 -11.67 13.17
C PHE A 19 0.63 -13.09 13.29
N GLU A 20 -0.26 -13.34 14.24
CA GLU A 20 -0.96 -14.62 14.35
C GLU A 20 -1.59 -15.02 13.03
N THR A 21 -1.44 -16.29 12.66
CA THR A 21 -1.95 -16.84 11.40
C THR A 21 -2.95 -17.97 11.65
N LYS A 22 -3.87 -18.14 10.70
CA LYS A 22 -4.75 -19.31 10.58
C LYS A 22 -4.57 -19.97 9.22
N ASP A 23 -4.84 -21.25 9.14
CA ASP A 23 -4.92 -21.94 7.86
C ASP A 23 -6.28 -21.67 7.20
N VAL A 24 -6.24 -21.25 5.94
CA VAL A 24 -7.42 -20.97 5.12
C VAL A 24 -7.34 -21.81 3.83
N VAL A 25 -8.44 -22.36 3.40
CA VAL A 25 -8.54 -23.09 2.13
C VAL A 25 -9.28 -22.22 1.13
N ASN A 26 -8.66 -21.93 -0.01
CA ASN A 26 -9.31 -21.18 -1.09
C ASN A 26 -10.30 -22.06 -1.89
N GLU A 27 -11.02 -21.44 -2.82
CA GLU A 27 -12.01 -22.12 -3.69
C GLU A 27 -11.42 -23.24 -4.55
N ASN A 28 -10.10 -23.24 -4.78
CA ASN A 28 -9.37 -24.26 -5.53
C ASN A 28 -8.81 -25.38 -4.63
N GLY A 29 -9.13 -25.39 -3.33
CA GLY A 29 -8.66 -26.39 -2.38
C GLY A 29 -7.22 -26.22 -1.92
N VAL A 30 -6.58 -25.07 -2.19
CA VAL A 30 -5.21 -24.77 -1.76
C VAL A 30 -5.24 -24.18 -0.36
N THR A 31 -4.48 -24.81 0.56
CA THR A 31 -4.29 -24.29 1.92
C THR A 31 -3.17 -23.26 1.94
N PHE A 32 -3.43 -22.10 2.55
CA PHE A 32 -2.43 -21.05 2.80
C PHE A 32 -2.65 -20.43 4.17
N LYS A 33 -1.64 -19.71 4.67
CA LYS A 33 -1.73 -18.99 5.94
C LYS A 33 -2.22 -17.56 5.72
N GLU A 34 -3.22 -17.16 6.50
CA GLU A 34 -3.76 -15.82 6.52
C GLU A 34 -3.50 -15.19 7.90
N TYR A 35 -3.07 -13.93 7.92
CA TYR A 35 -2.98 -13.16 9.16
C TYR A 35 -4.38 -12.80 9.66
N ILE A 36 -4.64 -13.00 10.95
CA ILE A 36 -5.97 -12.74 11.53
C ILE A 36 -6.10 -11.37 12.19
N ASN A 37 -4.98 -10.75 12.53
CA ASN A 37 -4.94 -9.49 13.28
C ASN A 37 -4.54 -8.27 12.42
N LEU A 38 -4.36 -8.45 11.11
CA LEU A 38 -4.06 -7.35 10.22
C LEU A 38 -5.35 -6.70 9.69
N PRO A 39 -5.29 -5.42 9.31
CA PRO A 39 -6.40 -4.75 8.63
C PRO A 39 -6.80 -5.48 7.35
N ASP A 40 -8.08 -5.54 7.05
CA ASP A 40 -8.67 -6.22 5.90
C ASP A 40 -8.59 -5.42 4.59
N SER A 41 -8.06 -4.21 4.64
CA SER A 41 -7.96 -3.31 3.51
C SER A 41 -6.70 -2.44 3.57
N LEU A 42 -6.24 -1.95 2.40
CA LEU A 42 -5.12 -1.00 2.33
C LEU A 42 -5.45 0.33 3.03
N ARG A 43 -6.71 0.74 3.05
CA ARG A 43 -7.15 1.89 3.84
C ARG A 43 -7.01 1.62 5.33
N GLY A 44 -7.50 0.47 5.81
CA GLY A 44 -7.35 0.07 7.19
C GLY A 44 -5.87 -0.08 7.61
N TYR A 45 -5.02 -0.54 6.69
CA TYR A 45 -3.57 -0.57 6.93
C TYR A 45 -2.97 0.83 7.12
N LEU A 46 -3.37 1.80 6.31
CA LEU A 46 -2.93 3.18 6.46
C LEU A 46 -3.39 3.78 7.80
N ASP A 47 -4.63 3.54 8.20
CA ASP A 47 -5.16 3.96 9.49
C ASP A 47 -4.42 3.26 10.66
N PHE A 48 -4.10 1.97 10.52
CA PHE A 48 -3.31 1.21 11.49
C PHE A 48 -1.88 1.78 11.68
N CYS A 49 -1.25 2.27 10.62
CA CYS A 49 0.07 2.89 10.71
C CYS A 49 0.10 4.14 11.60
N LEU A 50 -1.05 4.80 11.84
CA LEU A 50 -1.15 5.96 12.72
C LEU A 50 -0.88 5.64 14.21
N MET A 51 -0.84 4.37 14.61
CA MET A 51 -0.31 3.99 15.94
C MET A 51 1.16 4.39 16.14
N HIS A 52 1.86 4.72 15.06
CA HIS A 52 3.25 5.18 15.05
C HIS A 52 3.38 6.63 14.52
N SER A 53 2.33 7.45 14.65
CA SER A 53 2.17 8.78 14.06
C SER A 53 3.45 9.64 14.07
N GLU A 54 4.13 9.69 15.22
CA GLU A 54 5.31 10.53 15.45
C GLU A 54 6.64 9.90 14.98
N LYS A 55 6.62 8.62 14.55
CA LYS A 55 7.84 7.97 14.08
C LYS A 55 8.12 8.33 12.63
N GLU A 56 9.39 8.33 12.25
CA GLU A 56 9.80 8.46 10.85
C GLU A 56 9.28 7.28 10.03
N CYS A 57 8.60 7.61 8.93
CA CYS A 57 8.04 6.66 7.97
C CYS A 57 8.86 6.63 6.68
N ILE A 58 9.23 7.82 6.17
CA ILE A 58 10.01 7.97 4.95
C ILE A 58 11.27 8.77 5.25
N VAL A 59 12.39 8.23 4.79
CA VAL A 59 13.69 8.91 4.77
C VAL A 59 14.14 8.95 3.32
N TYR A 60 14.24 10.14 2.74
CA TYR A 60 14.63 10.34 1.37
C TYR A 60 15.59 11.54 1.29
N GLU A 61 16.85 11.30 0.93
CA GLU A 61 17.90 12.32 0.95
C GLU A 61 17.92 13.07 2.31
N ASP A 62 17.69 14.37 2.29
CA ASP A 62 17.61 15.21 3.49
C ASP A 62 16.17 15.35 4.04
N GLU A 63 15.19 14.77 3.37
CA GLU A 63 13.80 14.83 3.77
C GLU A 63 13.43 13.69 4.73
N ARG A 64 12.58 14.01 5.69
CA ARG A 64 12.03 13.07 6.68
C ARG A 64 10.54 13.32 6.80
N TYR A 65 9.78 12.23 6.74
CA TYR A 65 8.34 12.29 6.91
C TYR A 65 7.92 11.29 7.99
N THR A 66 7.12 11.75 8.93
CA THR A 66 6.47 10.90 9.93
C THR A 66 5.31 10.13 9.30
N TYR A 67 4.80 9.09 10.00
CA TYR A 67 3.58 8.39 9.59
C TYR A 67 2.39 9.33 9.50
N GLN A 68 2.28 10.31 10.41
CA GLN A 68 1.23 11.32 10.39
C GLN A 68 1.31 12.18 9.12
N GLU A 69 2.48 12.67 8.76
CA GLU A 69 2.66 13.50 7.56
C GLU A 69 2.38 12.72 6.27
N VAL A 70 2.80 11.45 6.19
CA VAL A 70 2.47 10.59 5.06
C VAL A 70 0.97 10.36 4.95
N PHE A 71 0.28 10.14 6.07
CA PHE A 71 -1.18 10.01 6.10
C PHE A 71 -1.87 11.29 5.61
N GLU A 72 -1.47 12.45 6.09
CA GLU A 72 -2.05 13.74 5.71
C GLU A 72 -1.86 14.04 4.21
N LYS A 73 -0.64 13.81 3.68
CA LYS A 73 -0.33 13.96 2.26
C LYS A 73 -1.14 12.98 1.40
N SER A 74 -1.28 11.74 1.86
CA SER A 74 -2.12 10.72 1.21
C SER A 74 -3.59 11.16 1.18
N ALA A 75 -4.11 11.67 2.29
CA ALA A 75 -5.48 12.18 2.37
C ALA A 75 -5.70 13.40 1.45
N GLN A 76 -4.73 14.31 1.37
CA GLN A 76 -4.78 15.44 0.44
C GLN A 76 -4.85 14.98 -1.02
N THR A 77 -4.01 13.99 -1.40
CA THR A 77 -4.03 13.39 -2.74
C THR A 77 -5.37 12.72 -3.03
N GLY A 78 -5.86 11.90 -2.11
CA GLY A 78 -7.17 11.24 -2.25
C GLY A 78 -8.32 12.25 -2.42
N ASN A 79 -8.33 13.31 -1.63
CA ASN A 79 -9.34 14.39 -1.72
C ASN A 79 -9.25 15.14 -3.06
N ALA A 80 -8.04 15.38 -3.59
CA ALA A 80 -7.88 15.99 -4.90
C ALA A 80 -8.43 15.10 -6.02
N LEU A 81 -8.18 13.79 -5.96
CA LEU A 81 -8.71 12.82 -6.90
C LEU A 81 -10.25 12.73 -6.86
N ILE A 82 -10.83 12.72 -5.65
CA ILE A 82 -12.30 12.77 -5.50
C ILE A 82 -12.88 14.03 -6.14
N LYS A 83 -12.27 15.19 -5.92
CA LYS A 83 -12.68 16.46 -6.54
C LYS A 83 -12.53 16.43 -8.07
N ALA A 84 -11.57 15.70 -8.60
CA ALA A 84 -11.39 15.46 -10.03
C ALA A 84 -12.39 14.43 -10.60
N GLY A 85 -13.24 13.83 -9.76
CA GLY A 85 -14.30 12.92 -10.19
C GLY A 85 -13.92 11.43 -10.14
N ILE A 86 -12.78 11.08 -9.56
CA ILE A 86 -12.37 9.68 -9.35
C ILE A 86 -13.26 9.03 -8.30
N LYS A 87 -13.68 7.80 -8.56
CA LYS A 87 -14.57 7.00 -7.72
C LYS A 87 -13.93 5.68 -7.36
N LYS A 88 -14.47 5.01 -6.34
CA LYS A 88 -14.08 3.65 -5.98
C LYS A 88 -14.13 2.72 -7.20
N GLY A 89 -13.07 1.97 -7.42
CA GLY A 89 -12.91 1.06 -8.56
C GLY A 89 -12.34 1.68 -9.83
N ASP A 90 -12.27 3.02 -9.92
CA ASP A 90 -11.57 3.68 -11.02
C ASP A 90 -10.07 3.37 -10.96
N ARG A 91 -9.46 3.20 -12.12
CA ARG A 91 -8.01 2.98 -12.24
C ARG A 91 -7.32 4.32 -12.43
N VAL A 92 -6.35 4.61 -11.57
CA VAL A 92 -5.56 5.85 -11.60
C VAL A 92 -4.10 5.49 -11.84
N ALA A 93 -3.56 5.97 -12.95
CA ALA A 93 -2.16 5.75 -13.28
C ALA A 93 -1.26 6.74 -12.53
N ILE A 94 -0.13 6.23 -12.03
CA ILE A 94 0.99 7.04 -11.55
C ILE A 94 2.25 6.67 -12.34
N CYS A 95 2.92 7.68 -12.90
CA CYS A 95 4.16 7.52 -13.66
C CYS A 95 5.22 8.45 -13.05
N MET A 96 5.86 7.99 -11.98
CA MET A 96 6.85 8.75 -11.24
C MET A 96 7.93 7.85 -10.66
N GLN A 97 9.06 8.43 -10.28
CA GLN A 97 10.15 7.72 -9.61
C GLN A 97 9.74 7.33 -8.18
N ASN A 98 10.52 6.43 -7.56
CA ASN A 98 10.33 5.98 -6.18
C ASN A 98 10.82 7.04 -5.18
N ASN A 99 10.13 8.15 -5.15
CA ASN A 99 10.32 9.26 -4.22
C ASN A 99 9.15 9.31 -3.21
N PRO A 100 9.16 10.20 -2.22
CA PRO A 100 8.07 10.32 -1.24
C PRO A 100 6.71 10.52 -1.88
N GLU A 101 6.64 11.26 -3.01
CA GLU A 101 5.42 11.52 -3.77
C GLU A 101 4.75 10.25 -4.26
N PHE A 102 5.53 9.26 -4.67
CA PHE A 102 5.00 7.96 -5.08
C PHE A 102 4.24 7.29 -3.94
N VAL A 103 4.81 7.31 -2.73
CA VAL A 103 4.23 6.63 -1.56
C VAL A 103 2.89 7.26 -1.18
N TYR A 104 2.84 8.57 -0.98
CA TYR A 104 1.57 9.20 -0.58
C TYR A 104 0.56 9.33 -1.73
N SER A 105 0.99 9.31 -2.99
CA SER A 105 0.08 9.18 -4.13
C SER A 105 -0.55 7.80 -4.19
N TYR A 106 0.26 6.74 -4.02
CA TYR A 106 -0.23 5.38 -3.94
C TYR A 106 -1.30 5.24 -2.84
N PHE A 107 -0.97 5.65 -1.61
CA PHE A 107 -1.91 5.56 -0.50
C PHE A 107 -3.12 6.49 -0.66
N GLY A 108 -2.97 7.63 -1.31
CA GLY A 108 -4.08 8.51 -1.65
C GLY A 108 -5.07 7.86 -2.61
N ILE A 109 -4.58 7.15 -3.63
CA ILE A 109 -5.40 6.41 -4.59
C ILE A 109 -6.13 5.24 -3.93
N VAL A 110 -5.38 4.36 -3.26
CA VAL A 110 -6.00 3.16 -2.64
C VAL A 110 -6.87 3.52 -1.44
N GLY A 111 -6.55 4.61 -0.73
CA GLY A 111 -7.30 5.11 0.41
C GLY A 111 -8.72 5.56 0.08
N ILE A 112 -8.99 5.98 -1.17
CA ILE A 112 -10.34 6.29 -1.67
C ILE A 112 -11.02 5.11 -2.36
N GLY A 113 -10.38 3.92 -2.33
CA GLY A 113 -10.89 2.70 -2.96
C GLY A 113 -10.70 2.64 -4.48
N ALA A 114 -9.89 3.53 -5.06
CA ALA A 114 -9.46 3.45 -6.45
C ALA A 114 -8.34 2.41 -6.61
N VAL A 115 -8.10 1.98 -7.84
CA VAL A 115 -7.03 1.03 -8.20
C VAL A 115 -5.82 1.82 -8.68
N CYS A 116 -4.70 1.67 -7.99
CA CYS A 116 -3.45 2.28 -8.42
C CYS A 116 -2.82 1.46 -9.54
N VAL A 117 -2.43 2.12 -10.63
CA VAL A 117 -1.75 1.55 -11.79
C VAL A 117 -0.36 2.19 -11.90
N PRO A 118 0.67 1.64 -11.26
CA PRO A 118 2.02 2.16 -11.37
C PRO A 118 2.60 1.88 -12.76
N LEU A 119 3.03 2.93 -13.45
CA LEU A 119 3.75 2.86 -14.71
C LEU A 119 5.23 3.16 -14.46
N ASN A 120 6.09 2.53 -15.25
CA ASN A 120 7.51 2.77 -15.15
C ASN A 120 7.87 4.19 -15.64
N SER A 121 8.50 4.99 -14.77
CA SER A 121 8.91 6.37 -15.08
C SER A 121 10.00 6.50 -16.16
N TRP A 122 10.62 5.38 -16.52
CA TRP A 122 11.63 5.32 -17.60
C TRP A 122 11.03 4.90 -18.95
N TRP A 123 9.73 4.63 -19.02
CA TRP A 123 9.09 4.27 -20.27
C TRP A 123 9.12 5.41 -21.27
N VAL A 124 9.29 5.04 -22.55
CA VAL A 124 9.13 6.00 -23.65
C VAL A 124 7.64 6.28 -23.89
N PRO A 125 7.28 7.40 -24.55
CA PRO A 125 5.88 7.79 -24.70
C PRO A 125 4.95 6.70 -25.26
N SER A 126 5.41 5.88 -26.20
CA SER A 126 4.60 4.77 -26.75
C SER A 126 4.28 3.68 -25.73
N GLU A 127 5.19 3.41 -24.80
CA GLU A 127 4.97 2.43 -23.73
C GLU A 127 4.01 2.98 -22.68
N VAL A 128 4.12 4.28 -22.34
CA VAL A 128 3.18 4.95 -21.42
C VAL A 128 1.77 4.95 -22.02
N ILE A 129 1.62 5.29 -23.32
CA ILE A 129 0.32 5.25 -24.01
C ILE A 129 -0.27 3.83 -23.94
N TYR A 130 0.54 2.82 -24.29
CA TYR A 130 0.11 1.42 -24.18
C TYR A 130 -0.36 1.06 -22.76
N GLY A 131 0.42 1.45 -21.74
CA GLY A 131 0.08 1.18 -20.34
C GLY A 131 -1.24 1.82 -19.91
N LEU A 132 -1.48 3.06 -20.33
CA LEU A 132 -2.73 3.80 -20.06
C LEU A 132 -3.93 3.15 -20.76
N GLU A 133 -3.80 2.87 -22.06
CA GLU A 133 -4.87 2.24 -22.85
C GLU A 133 -5.18 0.83 -22.37
N HIS A 134 -4.14 0.01 -22.13
CA HIS A 134 -4.31 -1.37 -21.70
C HIS A 134 -4.92 -1.48 -20.31
N SER A 135 -4.57 -0.59 -19.39
CA SER A 135 -5.14 -0.55 -18.05
C SER A 135 -6.49 0.16 -17.98
N ASP A 136 -6.89 0.91 -19.01
CA ASP A 136 -8.05 1.79 -18.99
C ASP A 136 -8.00 2.77 -17.80
N ALA A 137 -6.81 3.31 -17.51
CA ALA A 137 -6.59 4.24 -16.42
C ALA A 137 -7.05 5.66 -16.80
N LYS A 138 -7.50 6.37 -15.77
CA LYS A 138 -7.91 7.78 -15.87
C LYS A 138 -6.77 8.71 -15.48
#